data_0b64d0e59ebf0ce17bf5c4c65c2730b8
#
_entry.id   0b64d0e59ebf0ce17bf5c4c65c2730b8
#
_cell.length_a   1.000
_cell.length_b   1.000
_cell.length_c   1.000
_cell.angle_alpha   90.00
_cell.angle_beta   90.00
_cell.angle_gamma   90.00
#
_symmetry.space_group_name_H-M   'P 1'
#
loop_
_entity.id
_entity.type
_entity.pdbx_description
1 polymer ?
#
loop_
_entity_poly.entity_id
_entity_poly.type
_entity_poly.pdbx_seq_one_letter_code
_entity_poly.pdbx_strand_id
1 'polypeptide(L)'
;MSSQLKLLNIACVGSGVIGAGWIARFIENGINVNIFAPGPNAELSVNRTLENAEVAYAELTTIPRRKKGKIGFKKSIADTVKNVGLVIESVPERVAIKQKVYAEIEQHCDKSTLITSSTSGIMPSELQEKLKFPDRFYVGHPFNPVYLLPLVEIVGGEFTSEKTISLAKSVYERIGMYPIVVKKEIEAFVADRLLEAIWRESLWLIKDGICTTAELDDIVRFGFGLR
;
A
#
# COMPACT_ATOMS: atom_id res chain seq x y z
N MET A 1 9.86 12.84 -24.31
CA MET A 1 10.81 12.23 -23.35
C MET A 1 10.08 12.07 -22.04
N SER A 2 9.69 10.84 -21.68
CA SER A 2 8.95 10.57 -20.44
C SER A 2 9.83 10.90 -19.26
N SER A 3 9.36 11.79 -18.39
CA SER A 3 9.96 12.03 -17.08
C SER A 3 9.77 10.75 -16.24
N GLN A 4 10.70 9.80 -16.39
CA GLN A 4 10.76 8.66 -15.49
C GLN A 4 10.95 9.21 -14.08
N LEU A 5 9.97 8.97 -13.21
CA LEU A 5 10.11 9.24 -11.78
C LEU A 5 11.40 8.58 -11.31
N LYS A 6 12.33 9.36 -10.74
CA LYS A 6 13.55 8.80 -10.14
C LYS A 6 13.18 8.06 -8.84
N LEU A 7 12.62 6.88 -8.97
CA LEU A 7 12.28 5.99 -7.85
C LEU A 7 13.53 5.27 -7.32
N LEU A 8 14.53 6.02 -6.91
CA LEU A 8 15.65 5.47 -6.16
C LEU A 8 15.36 5.42 -4.66
N ASN A 9 14.52 6.35 -4.19
CA ASN A 9 14.14 6.47 -2.79
C ASN A 9 12.63 6.77 -2.68
N ILE A 10 12.00 6.14 -1.72
CA ILE A 10 10.63 6.44 -1.29
C ILE A 10 10.57 6.73 0.21
N ALA A 11 9.48 7.29 0.66
CA ALA A 11 9.17 7.47 2.07
C ALA A 11 7.99 6.59 2.48
N CYS A 12 8.05 6.02 3.69
CA CYS A 12 6.93 5.37 4.33
C CYS A 12 6.64 6.06 5.66
N VAL A 13 5.44 6.63 5.79
CA VAL A 13 4.95 7.27 7.00
C VAL A 13 3.93 6.36 7.67
N GLY A 14 4.34 5.75 8.78
CA GLY A 14 3.63 4.64 9.42
C GLY A 14 4.23 3.28 9.07
N SER A 15 4.47 2.44 10.09
CA SER A 15 5.08 1.12 9.96
C SER A 15 4.24 0.01 10.60
N GLY A 16 2.91 0.18 10.61
CA GLY A 16 1.99 -0.91 10.92
C GLY A 16 2.11 -2.06 9.91
N VAL A 17 1.24 -3.05 10.01
CA VAL A 17 1.25 -4.25 9.14
C VAL A 17 1.36 -3.88 7.65
N ILE A 18 0.56 -2.93 7.20
CA ILE A 18 0.55 -2.49 5.79
C ILE A 18 1.83 -1.72 5.43
N GLY A 19 2.22 -0.73 6.25
CA GLY A 19 3.44 0.05 6.01
C GLY A 19 4.70 -0.81 6.00
N ALA A 20 4.83 -1.76 6.94
CA ALA A 20 5.94 -2.71 6.96
C ALA A 20 5.94 -3.64 5.73
N GLY A 21 4.77 -4.05 5.27
CA GLY A 21 4.61 -4.83 4.04
C GLY A 21 5.04 -4.05 2.79
N TRP A 22 4.70 -2.77 2.68
CA TRP A 22 5.20 -1.89 1.63
C TRP A 22 6.72 -1.75 1.67
N ILE A 23 7.29 -1.51 2.86
CA ILE A 23 8.74 -1.42 3.03
C ILE A 23 9.41 -2.69 2.49
N ALA A 24 8.91 -3.87 2.86
CA ALA A 24 9.45 -5.15 2.38
C ALA A 24 9.37 -5.26 0.85
N ARG A 25 8.22 -4.93 0.24
CA ARG A 25 8.03 -4.97 -1.21
C ARG A 25 9.01 -4.08 -1.95
N PHE A 26 9.20 -2.84 -1.49
CA PHE A 26 10.09 -1.89 -2.16
C PHE A 26 11.56 -2.24 -2.02
N ILE A 27 12.03 -2.61 -0.83
CA ILE A 27 13.46 -2.97 -0.67
C ILE A 27 13.84 -4.21 -1.44
N GLU A 28 12.96 -5.21 -1.55
CA GLU A 28 13.21 -6.40 -2.35
C GLU A 28 13.41 -6.06 -3.83
N ASN A 29 12.78 -5.00 -4.31
CA ASN A 29 12.93 -4.50 -5.67
C ASN A 29 14.06 -3.47 -5.84
N GLY A 30 14.97 -3.36 -4.87
CA GLY A 30 16.17 -2.52 -4.96
C GLY A 30 15.94 -1.04 -4.70
N ILE A 31 14.80 -0.66 -4.13
CA ILE A 31 14.41 0.72 -3.83
C ILE A 31 14.65 1.01 -2.36
N ASN A 32 15.33 2.14 -2.06
CA ASN A 32 15.56 2.54 -0.68
C ASN A 32 14.30 3.15 -0.05
N VAL A 33 14.11 2.91 1.25
CA VAL A 33 12.94 3.39 1.98
C VAL A 33 13.35 4.19 3.21
N ASN A 34 12.99 5.47 3.25
CA ASN A 34 13.01 6.28 4.45
C ASN A 34 11.74 6.00 5.25
N ILE A 35 11.85 5.81 6.56
CA ILE A 35 10.74 5.40 7.43
C ILE A 35 10.58 6.41 8.56
N PHE A 36 9.35 6.90 8.75
CA PHE A 36 8.93 7.60 9.95
C PHE A 36 7.83 6.80 10.66
N ALA A 37 8.12 6.36 11.86
CA ALA A 37 7.19 5.62 12.70
C ALA A 37 7.52 5.87 14.17
N PRO A 38 6.73 6.68 14.89
CA PRO A 38 7.06 7.14 16.23
C PRO A 38 6.79 6.10 17.34
N GLY A 39 6.22 4.95 17.01
CA GLY A 39 5.92 3.90 17.99
C GLY A 39 7.17 3.24 18.57
N PRO A 40 7.19 2.87 19.86
CA PRO A 40 8.36 2.32 20.53
C PRO A 40 8.87 0.99 19.93
N ASN A 41 7.98 0.23 19.31
CA ASN A 41 8.29 -1.07 18.71
C ASN A 41 8.30 -1.03 17.16
N ALA A 42 8.33 0.17 16.58
CA ALA A 42 8.22 0.32 15.13
C ALA A 42 9.34 -0.39 14.36
N GLU A 43 10.58 -0.22 14.80
CA GLU A 43 11.75 -0.86 14.19
C GLU A 43 11.71 -2.38 14.32
N LEU A 44 11.34 -2.89 15.48
CA LEU A 44 11.18 -4.34 15.72
C LEU A 44 10.10 -4.93 14.81
N SER A 45 8.97 -4.25 14.68
CA SER A 45 7.85 -4.69 13.81
C SER A 45 8.26 -4.73 12.33
N VAL A 46 8.96 -3.71 11.86
CA VAL A 46 9.48 -3.68 10.49
C VAL A 46 10.46 -4.84 10.27
N ASN A 47 11.45 -5.00 11.14
CA ASN A 47 12.47 -6.05 11.00
C ASN A 47 11.84 -7.44 10.97
N ARG A 48 10.87 -7.72 11.83
CA ARG A 48 10.12 -8.99 11.82
C ARG A 48 9.38 -9.22 10.49
N THR A 49 8.78 -8.17 9.94
CA THR A 49 8.12 -8.28 8.62
C THR A 49 9.12 -8.55 7.51
N LEU A 50 10.31 -7.93 7.56
CA LEU A 50 11.38 -8.17 6.60
C LEU A 50 11.91 -9.59 6.67
N GLU A 51 12.08 -10.14 7.88
CA GLU A 51 12.48 -11.55 8.10
C GLU A 51 11.44 -12.52 7.51
N ASN A 52 10.14 -12.30 7.77
CA ASN A 52 9.08 -13.11 7.20
C ASN A 52 9.04 -13.03 5.67
N ALA A 53 9.21 -11.83 5.12
CA ALA A 53 9.26 -11.62 3.67
C ALA A 53 10.48 -12.32 3.04
N GLU A 54 11.63 -12.32 3.73
CA GLU A 54 12.84 -13.00 3.28
C GLU A 54 12.62 -14.50 3.12
N VAL A 55 12.04 -15.14 4.14
CA VAL A 55 11.70 -16.58 4.10
C VAL A 55 10.78 -16.88 2.92
N ALA A 56 9.69 -16.10 2.78
CA ALA A 56 8.73 -16.29 1.70
C ALA A 56 9.36 -16.13 0.31
N TYR A 57 10.16 -15.08 0.10
CA TYR A 57 10.81 -14.85 -1.18
C TYR A 57 11.89 -15.91 -1.50
N ALA A 58 12.58 -16.44 -0.50
CA ALA A 58 13.55 -17.51 -0.71
C ALA A 58 12.89 -18.79 -1.24
N GLU A 59 11.67 -19.10 -0.79
CA GLU A 59 10.92 -20.28 -1.22
C GLU A 59 10.18 -20.06 -2.54
N LEU A 60 9.65 -18.87 -2.79
CA LEU A 60 8.81 -18.58 -3.96
C LEU A 60 9.58 -18.15 -5.20
N THR A 61 10.85 -17.73 -5.06
CA THR A 61 11.61 -17.16 -6.16
C THR A 61 12.60 -18.16 -6.75
N THR A 62 12.40 -18.53 -7.99
CA THR A 62 13.28 -19.48 -8.74
C THR A 62 14.36 -18.79 -9.57
N ILE A 63 14.35 -17.45 -9.63
CA ILE A 63 15.32 -16.64 -10.39
C ILE A 63 16.23 -15.86 -9.41
N PRO A 64 17.43 -15.45 -9.85
CA PRO A 64 18.30 -14.63 -9.01
C PRO A 64 17.63 -13.34 -8.57
N ARG A 65 17.64 -13.12 -7.27
CA ARG A 65 17.03 -11.92 -6.67
C ARG A 65 17.89 -10.69 -6.91
N ARG A 66 17.26 -9.53 -7.05
CA ARG A 66 17.96 -8.24 -7.20
C ARG A 66 18.70 -7.86 -5.92
N LYS A 67 19.68 -6.97 -6.05
CA LYS A 67 20.29 -6.34 -4.87
C LYS A 67 19.20 -5.55 -4.13
N LYS A 68 19.03 -5.83 -2.84
CA LYS A 68 18.02 -5.15 -2.01
C LYS A 68 18.30 -3.66 -1.84
N GLY A 69 17.24 -2.89 -1.70
CA GLY A 69 17.29 -1.52 -1.21
C GLY A 69 17.68 -1.46 0.27
N LYS A 70 17.89 -0.25 0.75
CA LYS A 70 18.22 0.03 2.15
C LYS A 70 17.04 0.68 2.87
N ILE A 71 16.90 0.41 4.15
CA ILE A 71 15.97 1.12 5.04
C ILE A 71 16.73 2.17 5.85
N GLY A 72 16.04 3.26 6.21
CA GLY A 72 16.58 4.29 7.09
C GLY A 72 15.48 4.92 7.93
N PHE A 73 15.48 4.67 9.23
CA PHE A 73 14.56 5.33 10.16
C PHE A 73 14.94 6.80 10.33
N LYS A 74 13.95 7.67 10.30
CA LYS A 74 14.08 9.11 10.43
C LYS A 74 13.35 9.60 11.67
N LYS A 75 13.80 10.74 12.19
CA LYS A 75 13.26 11.31 13.44
C LYS A 75 12.03 12.18 13.22
N SER A 76 11.75 12.59 11.98
CA SER A 76 10.62 13.46 11.61
C SER A 76 10.06 13.10 10.24
N ILE A 77 8.81 13.48 9.98
CA ILE A 77 8.20 13.42 8.64
C ILE A 77 9.04 14.27 7.67
N ALA A 78 9.44 15.47 8.11
CA ALA A 78 10.26 16.38 7.31
C ALA A 78 11.53 15.73 6.76
N ASP A 79 12.25 14.96 7.58
CA ASP A 79 13.47 14.29 7.13
C ASP A 79 13.20 13.04 6.29
N THR A 80 12.03 12.43 6.51
CA THR A 80 11.62 11.22 5.79
C THR A 80 11.29 11.49 4.33
N VAL A 81 10.61 12.61 4.07
CA VAL A 81 10.04 12.92 2.74
C VAL A 81 10.94 13.76 1.83
N LYS A 82 12.17 14.08 2.30
CA LYS A 82 13.15 14.82 1.47
C LYS A 82 13.72 13.94 0.37
N ASN A 83 13.76 14.48 -0.86
CA ASN A 83 14.38 13.84 -2.04
C ASN A 83 13.84 12.43 -2.36
N VAL A 84 12.52 12.23 -2.19
CA VAL A 84 11.82 10.99 -2.54
C VAL A 84 10.86 11.21 -3.70
N GLY A 85 10.66 10.18 -4.51
CA GLY A 85 9.69 10.23 -5.62
C GLY A 85 8.26 9.88 -5.22
N LEU A 86 8.10 9.13 -4.12
CA LEU A 86 6.82 8.66 -3.62
C LEU A 86 6.80 8.67 -2.10
N VAL A 87 5.70 9.11 -1.52
CA VAL A 87 5.39 8.97 -0.09
C VAL A 87 4.20 8.05 0.06
N ILE A 88 4.36 6.97 0.83
CA ILE A 88 3.30 6.05 1.21
C ILE A 88 2.88 6.37 2.64
N GLU A 89 1.63 6.71 2.83
CA GLU A 89 1.03 6.91 4.13
C GLU A 89 0.27 5.66 4.58
N SER A 90 0.59 5.18 5.78
CA SER A 90 -0.02 4.01 6.44
C SER A 90 -0.21 4.28 7.93
N VAL A 91 -0.70 5.50 8.27
CA VAL A 91 -1.04 5.89 9.65
C VAL A 91 -2.45 5.41 10.01
N PRO A 92 -2.89 5.51 11.30
CA PRO A 92 -4.22 5.07 11.72
C PRO A 92 -5.35 5.60 10.84
N GLU A 93 -6.37 4.76 10.63
CA GLU A 93 -7.51 4.97 9.72
C GLU A 93 -8.49 6.02 10.25
N ARG A 94 -8.03 7.27 10.29
CA ARG A 94 -8.80 8.45 10.73
C ARG A 94 -8.50 9.63 9.84
N VAL A 95 -9.52 10.18 9.18
CA VAL A 95 -9.41 11.31 8.24
C VAL A 95 -8.60 12.46 8.81
N ALA A 96 -8.93 12.90 10.02
CA ALA A 96 -8.25 14.03 10.66
C ALA A 96 -6.75 13.79 10.91
N ILE A 97 -6.36 12.55 11.24
CA ILE A 97 -4.94 12.19 11.42
C ILE A 97 -4.23 12.20 10.05
N LYS A 98 -4.82 11.57 9.03
CA LYS A 98 -4.28 11.49 7.70
C LYS A 98 -4.11 12.89 7.08
N GLN A 99 -5.13 13.74 7.15
CA GLN A 99 -5.08 15.12 6.64
C GLN A 99 -3.98 15.95 7.33
N LYS A 100 -3.79 15.80 8.65
CA LYS A 100 -2.68 16.45 9.37
C LYS A 100 -1.32 15.98 8.88
N VAL A 101 -1.16 14.68 8.67
CA VAL A 101 0.08 14.07 8.16
C VAL A 101 0.35 14.55 6.72
N TYR A 102 -0.66 14.62 5.85
CA TYR A 102 -0.47 15.12 4.49
C TYR A 102 -0.07 16.59 4.46
N ALA A 103 -0.65 17.43 5.33
CA ALA A 103 -0.25 18.85 5.43
C ALA A 103 1.23 19.00 5.79
N GLU A 104 1.76 18.13 6.68
CA GLU A 104 3.18 18.11 7.03
C GLU A 104 4.05 17.55 5.89
N ILE A 105 3.62 16.49 5.22
CA ILE A 105 4.30 15.93 4.04
C ILE A 105 4.45 16.99 2.95
N GLU A 106 3.37 17.70 2.60
CA GLU A 106 3.38 18.73 1.53
C GLU A 106 4.31 19.90 1.81
N GLN A 107 4.55 20.23 3.09
CA GLN A 107 5.47 21.30 3.47
C GLN A 107 6.93 20.96 3.19
N HIS A 108 7.28 19.68 3.14
CA HIS A 108 8.68 19.22 3.17
C HIS A 108 9.09 18.35 1.99
N CYS A 109 8.14 17.85 1.18
CA CYS A 109 8.46 17.09 -0.02
C CYS A 109 8.47 17.98 -1.28
N ASP A 110 9.11 17.48 -2.33
CA ASP A 110 9.09 18.15 -3.64
C ASP A 110 7.68 18.15 -4.23
N LYS A 111 7.36 19.20 -5.01
CA LYS A 111 6.06 19.33 -5.70
C LYS A 111 5.77 18.19 -6.69
N SER A 112 6.81 17.52 -7.18
CA SER A 112 6.70 16.36 -8.09
C SER A 112 6.56 15.04 -7.38
N THR A 113 6.70 14.99 -6.05
CA THR A 113 6.57 13.76 -5.25
C THR A 113 5.13 13.29 -5.24
N LEU A 114 4.88 12.05 -5.60
CA LEU A 114 3.57 11.42 -5.46
C LEU A 114 3.26 11.15 -3.98
N ILE A 115 2.00 11.32 -3.60
CA ILE A 115 1.52 10.98 -2.25
C ILE A 115 0.41 9.95 -2.38
N THR A 116 0.52 8.84 -1.67
CA THR A 116 -0.49 7.80 -1.67
C THR A 116 -0.89 7.40 -0.26
N SER A 117 -2.17 7.15 -0.06
CA SER A 117 -2.71 6.54 1.14
C SER A 117 -2.89 5.03 0.96
N SER A 118 -2.65 4.27 2.01
CA SER A 118 -2.97 2.83 2.05
C SER A 118 -4.32 2.56 2.73
N THR A 119 -5.22 3.52 2.76
CA THR A 119 -6.58 3.35 3.31
C THR A 119 -7.33 2.24 2.59
N SER A 120 -8.17 1.51 3.33
CA SER A 120 -9.03 0.45 2.77
C SER A 120 -10.44 0.94 2.44
N GLY A 121 -10.85 2.12 2.91
CA GLY A 121 -12.25 2.53 2.77
C GLY A 121 -12.50 4.03 2.66
N ILE A 122 -11.59 4.88 3.13
CA ILE A 122 -11.78 6.34 3.06
C ILE A 122 -11.60 6.78 1.61
N MET A 123 -12.59 7.51 1.11
CA MET A 123 -12.54 7.97 -0.29
C MET A 123 -11.41 8.99 -0.50
N PRO A 124 -10.65 8.86 -1.61
CA PRO A 124 -9.56 9.79 -1.91
C PRO A 124 -10.00 11.26 -1.97
N SER A 125 -11.21 11.58 -2.45
CA SER A 125 -11.72 12.96 -2.47
C SER A 125 -11.85 13.55 -1.07
N GLU A 126 -12.29 12.77 -0.07
CA GLU A 126 -12.34 13.20 1.32
C GLU A 126 -10.92 13.46 1.89
N LEU A 127 -9.96 12.63 1.54
CA LEU A 127 -8.57 12.80 1.96
C LEU A 127 -7.91 14.00 1.28
N GLN A 128 -8.30 14.32 0.04
CA GLN A 128 -7.78 15.44 -0.74
C GLN A 128 -8.24 16.81 -0.27
N GLU A 129 -9.34 16.91 0.47
CA GLU A 129 -10.06 18.16 0.78
C GLU A 129 -9.15 19.28 1.31
N LYS A 130 -8.10 18.95 2.08
CA LYS A 130 -7.18 19.91 2.69
C LYS A 130 -5.79 19.96 2.05
N LEU A 131 -5.58 19.23 0.97
CA LEU A 131 -4.30 19.24 0.25
C LEU A 131 -4.16 20.53 -0.58
N LYS A 132 -2.95 21.08 -0.60
CA LYS A 132 -2.61 22.21 -1.47
C LYS A 132 -2.37 21.80 -2.91
N PHE A 133 -1.90 20.58 -3.13
CA PHE A 133 -1.58 20.01 -4.43
C PHE A 133 -2.23 18.63 -4.57
N PRO A 134 -3.58 18.56 -4.63
CA PRO A 134 -4.31 17.30 -4.62
C PRO A 134 -4.16 16.48 -5.92
N ASP A 135 -3.69 17.12 -7.00
CA ASP A 135 -3.50 16.48 -8.31
C ASP A 135 -2.50 15.33 -8.31
N ARG A 136 -1.59 15.30 -7.33
CA ARG A 136 -0.55 14.27 -7.14
C ARG A 136 -0.87 13.25 -6.06
N PHE A 137 -2.05 13.31 -5.48
CA PHE A 137 -2.53 12.39 -4.44
C PHE A 137 -3.45 11.32 -5.04
N TYR A 138 -3.35 10.10 -4.53
CA TYR A 138 -4.22 8.97 -4.86
C TYR A 138 -4.23 7.96 -3.70
N VAL A 139 -5.17 7.02 -3.74
CA VAL A 139 -5.15 5.84 -2.89
C VAL A 139 -4.50 4.69 -3.65
N GLY A 140 -3.50 4.05 -3.04
CA GLY A 140 -2.92 2.79 -3.48
C GLY A 140 -3.25 1.71 -2.48
N HIS A 141 -4.39 1.06 -2.65
CA HIS A 141 -4.92 0.06 -1.73
C HIS A 141 -4.31 -1.31 -1.98
N PRO A 142 -3.42 -1.83 -1.11
CA PRO A 142 -2.82 -3.14 -1.26
C PRO A 142 -3.64 -4.20 -0.54
N PHE A 143 -3.36 -5.46 -0.84
CA PHE A 143 -3.82 -6.60 -0.04
C PHE A 143 -2.70 -7.12 0.86
N ASN A 144 -3.06 -7.48 2.10
CA ASN A 144 -2.12 -8.05 3.07
C ASN A 144 -2.01 -9.58 2.89
N PRO A 145 -0.80 -10.17 2.89
CA PRO A 145 0.52 -9.53 3.04
C PRO A 145 1.01 -8.81 1.77
N VAL A 146 1.31 -7.50 1.91
CA VAL A 146 1.68 -6.64 0.76
C VAL A 146 2.91 -7.13 0.01
N TYR A 147 3.86 -7.75 0.72
CA TYR A 147 5.07 -8.30 0.11
C TYR A 147 4.80 -9.60 -0.67
N LEU A 148 3.64 -10.26 -0.52
CA LEU A 148 3.28 -11.48 -1.24
C LEU A 148 2.22 -11.23 -2.32
N LEU A 149 1.12 -10.57 -1.95
CA LEU A 149 0.00 -10.38 -2.86
C LEU A 149 0.29 -9.27 -3.86
N PRO A 150 0.10 -9.51 -5.15
CA PRO A 150 0.46 -8.52 -6.18
C PRO A 150 -0.59 -7.43 -6.39
N LEU A 151 -1.84 -7.64 -5.98
CA LEU A 151 -2.91 -6.69 -6.23
C LEU A 151 -2.67 -5.36 -5.52
N VAL A 152 -2.82 -4.26 -6.25
CA VAL A 152 -2.99 -2.91 -5.72
C VAL A 152 -4.06 -2.18 -6.51
N GLU A 153 -5.07 -1.69 -5.84
CA GLU A 153 -6.10 -0.83 -6.43
C GLU A 153 -5.63 0.61 -6.40
N ILE A 154 -5.58 1.26 -7.55
CA ILE A 154 -5.28 2.69 -7.69
C ILE A 154 -6.59 3.43 -7.81
N VAL A 155 -6.90 4.28 -6.83
CA VAL A 155 -8.13 5.06 -6.81
C VAL A 155 -7.78 6.54 -6.77
N GLY A 156 -8.12 7.27 -7.82
CA GLY A 156 -8.01 8.73 -7.86
C GLY A 156 -9.20 9.38 -7.17
N GLY A 157 -8.99 10.53 -6.53
CA GLY A 157 -10.06 11.40 -6.10
C GLY A 157 -10.42 12.43 -7.17
N GLU A 158 -11.33 13.33 -6.86
CA GLU A 158 -11.85 14.35 -7.78
C GLU A 158 -10.75 15.18 -8.46
N PHE A 159 -9.67 15.48 -7.74
CA PHE A 159 -8.58 16.33 -8.24
C PHE A 159 -7.35 15.55 -8.70
N THR A 160 -7.34 14.23 -8.63
CA THR A 160 -6.20 13.42 -9.04
C THR A 160 -5.98 13.52 -10.55
N SER A 161 -4.77 13.88 -10.98
CA SER A 161 -4.47 14.00 -12.40
C SER A 161 -4.28 12.63 -13.07
N GLU A 162 -4.64 12.51 -14.36
CA GLU A 162 -4.37 11.31 -15.16
C GLU A 162 -2.87 10.96 -15.20
N LYS A 163 -2.02 11.98 -15.18
CA LYS A 163 -0.57 11.81 -15.09
C LYS A 163 -0.17 11.10 -13.80
N THR A 164 -0.78 11.45 -12.69
CA THR A 164 -0.54 10.79 -11.38
C THR A 164 -0.95 9.32 -11.43
N ILE A 165 -2.12 9.01 -11.97
CA ILE A 165 -2.59 7.63 -12.13
C ILE A 165 -1.62 6.82 -13.01
N SER A 166 -1.18 7.38 -14.15
CA SER A 166 -0.23 6.73 -15.04
C SER A 166 1.12 6.47 -14.39
N LEU A 167 1.65 7.45 -13.63
CA LEU A 167 2.88 7.29 -12.89
C LEU A 167 2.75 6.26 -11.76
N ALA A 168 1.65 6.29 -10.99
CA ALA A 168 1.36 5.33 -9.94
C ALA A 168 1.36 3.89 -10.49
N LYS A 169 0.66 3.67 -11.62
CA LYS A 169 0.65 2.39 -12.32
C LYS A 169 2.06 1.90 -12.63
N SER A 170 2.87 2.75 -13.26
CA SER A 170 4.26 2.41 -13.63
C SER A 170 5.14 2.09 -12.40
N VAL A 171 4.91 2.77 -11.28
CA VAL A 171 5.61 2.49 -10.01
C VAL A 171 5.31 1.09 -9.51
N TYR A 172 4.04 0.74 -9.42
CA TYR A 172 3.63 -0.58 -8.91
C TYR A 172 4.02 -1.72 -9.84
N GLU A 173 3.89 -1.55 -11.16
CA GLU A 173 4.38 -2.54 -12.14
C GLU A 173 5.90 -2.78 -11.99
N ARG A 174 6.69 -1.73 -11.75
CA ARG A 174 8.14 -1.85 -11.56
C ARG A 174 8.54 -2.70 -10.36
N ILE A 175 7.74 -2.73 -9.31
CA ILE A 175 7.97 -3.54 -8.10
C ILE A 175 7.20 -4.87 -8.12
N GLY A 176 6.77 -5.33 -9.30
CA GLY A 176 6.16 -6.63 -9.49
C GLY A 176 4.74 -6.74 -8.92
N MET A 177 4.02 -5.61 -8.81
CA MET A 177 2.61 -5.63 -8.47
C MET A 177 1.73 -5.57 -9.72
N TYR A 178 0.45 -5.89 -9.52
CA TYR A 178 -0.59 -5.84 -10.55
C TYR A 178 -1.58 -4.71 -10.22
N PRO A 179 -1.32 -3.49 -10.73
CA PRO A 179 -2.16 -2.33 -10.45
C PRO A 179 -3.45 -2.36 -11.25
N ILE A 180 -4.58 -2.21 -10.57
CA ILE A 180 -5.91 -2.02 -11.16
C ILE A 180 -6.35 -0.58 -10.89
N VAL A 181 -6.65 0.15 -11.94
CA VAL A 181 -7.20 1.51 -11.82
C VAL A 181 -8.72 1.42 -11.64
N VAL A 182 -9.19 1.85 -10.48
CA VAL A 182 -10.63 1.93 -10.19
C VAL A 182 -11.17 3.23 -10.81
N LYS A 183 -12.16 3.10 -11.68
CA LYS A 183 -12.65 4.21 -12.52
C LYS A 183 -13.45 5.27 -11.78
N LYS A 184 -14.04 4.93 -10.64
CA LYS A 184 -14.84 5.82 -9.80
C LYS A 184 -14.60 5.48 -8.34
N GLU A 185 -14.57 6.49 -7.50
CA GLU A 185 -14.55 6.29 -6.06
C GLU A 185 -15.78 5.50 -5.60
N ILE A 186 -15.54 4.59 -4.69
CA ILE A 186 -16.57 3.83 -3.99
C ILE A 186 -16.01 3.42 -2.64
N GLU A 187 -16.84 3.44 -1.60
CA GLU A 187 -16.47 2.96 -0.27
C GLU A 187 -15.97 1.50 -0.34
N ALA A 188 -14.89 1.20 0.38
CA ALA A 188 -14.23 -0.11 0.43
C ALA A 188 -13.75 -0.62 -0.95
N PHE A 189 -13.66 0.23 -1.94
CA PHE A 189 -13.18 -0.03 -3.29
C PHE A 189 -13.81 -1.29 -3.92
N VAL A 190 -13.13 -2.02 -4.77
CA VAL A 190 -13.73 -3.18 -5.47
C VAL A 190 -13.42 -4.48 -4.75
N ALA A 191 -12.16 -4.70 -4.39
CA ALA A 191 -11.71 -5.98 -3.90
C ALA A 191 -12.24 -6.29 -2.49
N ASP A 192 -12.26 -5.31 -1.58
CA ASP A 192 -12.84 -5.49 -0.25
C ASP A 192 -14.36 -5.70 -0.30
N ARG A 193 -15.05 -5.05 -1.25
CA ARG A 193 -16.48 -5.30 -1.45
C ARG A 193 -16.77 -6.72 -1.90
N LEU A 194 -15.91 -7.29 -2.76
CA LEU A 194 -16.04 -8.69 -3.18
C LEU A 194 -15.71 -9.64 -2.02
N LEU A 195 -14.66 -9.33 -1.27
CA LEU A 195 -14.29 -10.08 -0.07
C LEU A 195 -15.42 -10.09 0.96
N GLU A 196 -16.04 -8.94 1.22
CA GLU A 196 -17.16 -8.79 2.14
C GLU A 196 -18.39 -9.59 1.68
N ALA A 197 -18.67 -9.62 0.38
CA ALA A 197 -19.78 -10.39 -0.16
C ALA A 197 -19.58 -11.90 0.07
N ILE A 198 -18.37 -12.41 -0.18
CA ILE A 198 -18.02 -13.81 0.09
C ILE A 198 -18.05 -14.09 1.59
N TRP A 199 -17.50 -13.22 2.41
CA TRP A 199 -17.47 -13.36 3.86
C TRP A 199 -18.88 -13.46 4.44
N ARG A 200 -19.77 -12.56 4.03
CA ARG A 200 -21.16 -12.54 4.49
C ARG A 200 -21.90 -13.83 4.13
N GLU A 201 -21.76 -14.31 2.89
CA GLU A 201 -22.37 -15.57 2.47
C GLU A 201 -21.79 -16.76 3.25
N SER A 202 -20.49 -16.77 3.46
CA SER A 202 -19.80 -17.79 4.26
C SER A 202 -20.38 -17.90 5.68
N LEU A 203 -20.63 -16.77 6.33
CA LEU A 203 -21.24 -16.74 7.67
C LEU A 203 -22.66 -17.32 7.68
N TRP A 204 -23.46 -17.07 6.65
CA TRP A 204 -24.80 -17.66 6.51
C TRP A 204 -24.75 -19.18 6.34
N LEU A 205 -23.88 -19.69 5.48
CA LEU A 205 -23.71 -21.14 5.27
C LEU A 205 -23.31 -21.86 6.56
N ILE A 206 -22.40 -21.29 7.35
CA ILE A 206 -22.01 -21.83 8.64
C ILE A 206 -23.16 -21.76 9.65
N LYS A 207 -23.82 -20.61 9.74
CA LYS A 207 -24.96 -20.39 10.65
C LYS A 207 -26.09 -21.38 10.40
N ASP A 208 -26.38 -21.68 9.15
CA ASP A 208 -27.46 -22.58 8.74
C ASP A 208 -27.03 -24.08 8.79
N GLY A 209 -25.80 -24.34 9.24
CA GLY A 209 -25.29 -25.70 9.41
C GLY A 209 -25.04 -26.45 8.10
N ILE A 210 -24.88 -25.74 6.99
CA ILE A 210 -24.64 -26.35 5.67
C ILE A 210 -23.23 -26.92 5.59
N CYS A 211 -22.24 -26.23 6.19
CA CYS A 211 -20.85 -26.71 6.30
C CYS A 211 -20.20 -26.16 7.57
N THR A 212 -19.08 -26.76 7.96
CA THR A 212 -18.20 -26.27 9.00
C THR A 212 -17.28 -25.18 8.45
N THR A 213 -16.63 -24.40 9.34
CA THR A 213 -15.60 -23.42 8.96
C THR A 213 -14.45 -24.07 8.21
N ALA A 214 -14.00 -25.26 8.65
CA ALA A 214 -12.91 -25.97 7.99
C ALA A 214 -13.26 -26.40 6.55
N GLU A 215 -14.46 -26.96 6.37
CA GLU A 215 -14.95 -27.34 5.04
C GLU A 215 -15.08 -26.14 4.11
N LEU A 216 -15.56 -25.02 4.63
CA LEU A 216 -15.67 -23.78 3.85
C LEU A 216 -14.29 -23.25 3.42
N ASP A 217 -13.32 -23.25 4.34
CA ASP A 217 -11.94 -22.87 4.02
C ASP A 217 -11.35 -23.77 2.92
N ASP A 218 -11.59 -25.07 2.99
CA ASP A 218 -11.12 -26.02 1.98
C ASP A 218 -11.83 -25.81 0.63
N ILE A 219 -13.14 -25.54 0.62
CA ILE A 219 -13.87 -25.22 -0.59
C ILE A 219 -13.28 -23.98 -1.30
N VAL A 220 -12.95 -22.94 -0.54
CA VAL A 220 -12.28 -21.74 -1.10
C VAL A 220 -10.87 -22.07 -1.56
N ARG A 221 -10.08 -22.71 -0.69
CA ARG A 221 -8.65 -23.00 -0.92
C ARG A 221 -8.43 -23.92 -2.13
N PHE A 222 -9.21 -24.98 -2.26
CA PHE A 222 -9.06 -25.97 -3.32
C PHE A 222 -10.04 -25.79 -4.48
N GLY A 223 -10.94 -24.83 -4.39
CA GLY A 223 -11.95 -24.54 -5.40
C GLY A 223 -11.69 -23.21 -6.11
N PHE A 224 -12.61 -22.27 -6.00
CA PHE A 224 -12.59 -21.03 -6.77
C PHE A 224 -11.50 -20.03 -6.36
N GLY A 225 -10.97 -20.13 -5.16
CA GLY A 225 -9.87 -19.27 -4.69
C GLY A 225 -8.53 -19.48 -5.41
N LEU A 226 -8.39 -20.60 -6.16
CA LEU A 226 -7.23 -20.87 -7.01
C LEU A 226 -7.31 -20.26 -8.42
N ARG A 227 -8.44 -19.67 -8.80
CA ARG A 227 -8.66 -19.11 -10.15
C ARG A 227 -8.46 -17.58 -10.17
#